data_43fff50d4d74218eb6d0431a5b19c89e
#
_entry.id   43fff50d4d74218eb6d0431a5b19c89e
#
_cell.length_a   1.000
_cell.length_b   1.000
_cell.length_c   1.000
_cell.angle_alpha   90.00
_cell.angle_beta   90.00
_cell.angle_gamma   90.00
#
_symmetry.space_group_name_H-M   'P 1'
#
loop_
_entity.id
_entity.type
_entity.pdbx_description
1 polymer ?
#
loop_
_entity_poly.entity_id
_entity_poly.type
_entity_poly.pdbx_seq_one_letter_code
_entity_poly.pdbx_strand_id
1 'polypeptide(L)'
;IKFAVIVNDIGEVNIDANLIEKGGVVGQGDDSLVPLQNGCICCTLKMDLVQQLSDIVEQHRFDYIVIEASGICEPAPIAQSITAYPSLYPQLAVHGTARLDSVVTVVDALRLRDEFSEGNDLTQKHIGEEDLANLVIQQVEFCNMILLNKASEVTPEELARIKAILRELQPKAEIITCDFCDIDLEKILNTHLFDMEKVATSAKWIE
;
A
#
# COMPACT_ATOMS: atom_id res chain seq x y z
N ILE A 1 9.80 -1.61 -18.28
CA ILE A 1 9.94 -1.92 -16.84
C ILE A 1 9.40 -3.32 -16.61
N LYS A 2 10.17 -4.16 -15.93
CA LYS A 2 9.75 -5.51 -15.53
C LYS A 2 9.37 -5.48 -14.06
N PHE A 3 8.15 -5.92 -13.75
CA PHE A 3 7.61 -5.91 -12.40
C PHE A 3 7.68 -7.29 -11.77
N ALA A 4 8.00 -7.34 -10.48
CA ALA A 4 7.61 -8.42 -9.58
C ALA A 4 6.46 -7.94 -8.71
N VAL A 5 5.44 -8.75 -8.49
CA VAL A 5 4.29 -8.43 -7.67
C VAL A 5 4.21 -9.41 -6.51
N ILE A 6 4.26 -8.89 -5.29
CA ILE A 6 4.04 -9.66 -4.06
C ILE A 6 2.61 -9.37 -3.63
N VAL A 7 1.75 -10.38 -3.66
CA VAL A 7 0.34 -10.26 -3.27
C VAL A 7 0.14 -10.90 -1.91
N ASN A 8 -0.52 -10.19 -1.01
CA ASN A 8 -0.90 -10.72 0.29
C ASN A 8 -2.30 -11.34 0.20
N ASP A 9 -2.36 -12.66 0.20
CA ASP A 9 -3.62 -13.39 0.24
C ASP A 9 -3.77 -14.16 1.57
N ILE A 10 -4.91 -13.94 2.23
CA ILE A 10 -5.31 -14.60 3.50
C ILE A 10 -6.25 -15.78 3.16
N GLY A 11 -5.88 -16.65 2.24
CA GLY A 11 -6.77 -17.75 1.85
C GLY A 11 -6.04 -18.97 1.33
N GLU A 12 -6.73 -20.13 1.40
CA GLU A 12 -6.25 -21.38 0.78
C GLU A 12 -6.25 -21.32 -0.76
N VAL A 13 -6.91 -20.30 -1.34
CA VAL A 13 -6.99 -20.06 -2.78
C VAL A 13 -6.59 -18.61 -3.04
N ASN A 14 -5.48 -18.41 -3.69
CA ASN A 14 -4.99 -17.07 -4.07
C ASN A 14 -5.87 -16.50 -5.22
N ILE A 15 -6.95 -15.84 -4.84
CA ILE A 15 -7.94 -15.28 -5.78
C ILE A 15 -7.32 -14.09 -6.53
N ASP A 16 -6.57 -13.26 -5.84
CA ASP A 16 -5.99 -12.04 -6.40
C ASP A 16 -4.87 -12.37 -7.41
N ALA A 17 -3.99 -13.32 -7.09
CA ALA A 17 -3.01 -13.82 -8.04
C ALA A 17 -3.67 -14.42 -9.30
N ASN A 18 -4.75 -15.20 -9.13
CA ASN A 18 -5.51 -15.75 -10.25
C ASN A 18 -6.22 -14.68 -11.10
N LEU A 19 -6.67 -13.56 -10.47
CA LEU A 19 -7.29 -12.45 -11.19
C LEU A 19 -6.25 -11.66 -11.99
N ILE A 20 -5.07 -11.43 -11.44
CA ILE A 20 -3.96 -10.77 -12.12
C ILE A 20 -3.51 -11.59 -13.33
N GLU A 21 -3.36 -12.91 -13.18
CA GLU A 21 -3.05 -13.80 -14.30
C GLU A 21 -4.13 -13.77 -15.40
N LYS A 22 -5.41 -13.84 -15.03
CA LYS A 22 -6.54 -13.83 -15.97
C LYS A 22 -6.79 -12.46 -16.59
N GLY A 23 -6.44 -11.39 -15.88
CA GLY A 23 -6.57 -10.00 -16.37
C GLY A 23 -5.61 -9.66 -17.51
N GLY A 24 -4.67 -10.55 -17.84
CA GLY A 24 -3.71 -10.34 -18.94
C GLY A 24 -2.64 -9.29 -18.64
N VAL A 25 -2.56 -8.82 -17.40
CA VAL A 25 -1.54 -7.86 -16.94
C VAL A 25 -0.19 -8.56 -16.81
N VAL A 26 -0.23 -9.86 -16.48
CA VAL A 26 0.94 -10.75 -16.43
C VAL A 26 0.68 -11.89 -17.43
N GLY A 27 1.61 -12.13 -18.34
CA GLY A 27 1.49 -13.19 -19.33
C GLY A 27 1.43 -14.58 -18.69
N GLN A 28 0.57 -15.46 -19.21
CA GLN A 28 0.54 -16.87 -18.76
C GLN A 28 1.95 -17.49 -18.90
N GLY A 29 2.54 -17.88 -17.78
CA GLY A 29 3.89 -18.43 -17.72
C GLY A 29 4.99 -17.39 -17.49
N ASP A 30 4.68 -16.18 -17.17
CA ASP A 30 5.64 -15.17 -16.73
C ASP A 30 5.82 -15.28 -15.20
N ASP A 31 7.04 -15.66 -14.75
CA ASP A 31 7.40 -15.76 -13.33
C ASP A 31 7.47 -14.40 -12.60
N SER A 32 6.73 -13.40 -13.06
CA SER A 32 6.70 -12.06 -12.48
C SER A 32 5.73 -11.92 -11.30
N LEU A 33 4.83 -12.91 -11.12
CA LEU A 33 3.92 -12.96 -9.99
C LEU A 33 4.48 -13.87 -8.89
N VAL A 34 4.76 -13.32 -7.74
CA VAL A 34 5.28 -14.08 -6.58
C VAL A 34 4.22 -14.06 -5.47
N PRO A 35 3.40 -15.13 -5.35
CA PRO A 35 2.42 -15.22 -4.27
C PRO A 35 3.13 -15.44 -2.93
N LEU A 36 2.69 -14.74 -1.90
CA LEU A 36 3.06 -15.01 -0.51
C LEU A 36 2.51 -16.37 -0.08
N GLN A 37 3.38 -17.30 0.24
CA GLN A 37 2.97 -18.68 0.49
C GLN A 37 2.43 -18.97 1.87
N ASN A 38 2.35 -18.10 2.83
CA ASN A 38 1.82 -18.42 4.16
C ASN A 38 1.44 -17.18 4.97
N GLY A 39 0.22 -16.71 4.87
CA GLY A 39 -0.41 -15.85 5.89
C GLY A 39 -0.21 -14.35 5.73
N CYS A 40 -0.86 -13.60 6.61
CA CYS A 40 -0.94 -12.14 6.60
C CYS A 40 0.42 -11.45 6.84
N ILE A 41 0.77 -10.48 6.03
CA ILE A 41 1.96 -9.61 6.20
C ILE A 41 2.01 -8.94 7.59
N CYS A 42 0.88 -8.88 8.29
CA CYS A 42 0.72 -8.06 9.50
C CYS A 42 1.45 -8.56 10.76
N CYS A 43 1.54 -9.86 11.01
CA CYS A 43 1.94 -10.32 12.35
C CYS A 43 3.15 -11.27 12.44
N THR A 44 3.39 -12.13 11.46
CA THR A 44 4.41 -13.18 11.60
C THR A 44 5.52 -13.09 10.53
N LEU A 45 5.35 -12.29 9.49
CA LEU A 45 6.00 -12.42 8.20
C LEU A 45 7.05 -11.37 7.85
N LYS A 46 7.56 -10.62 8.85
CA LYS A 46 8.67 -9.69 8.58
C LYS A 46 9.86 -10.40 7.93
N MET A 47 10.15 -11.62 8.36
CA MET A 47 11.25 -12.41 7.80
C MET A 47 10.91 -13.02 6.45
N ASP A 48 9.67 -13.48 6.24
CA ASP A 48 9.25 -14.09 4.98
C ASP A 48 9.22 -13.03 3.86
N LEU A 49 8.71 -11.82 4.15
CA LEU A 49 8.76 -10.70 3.21
C LEU A 49 10.20 -10.33 2.84
N VAL A 50 11.06 -10.21 3.84
CA VAL A 50 12.47 -9.85 3.65
C VAL A 50 13.20 -10.93 2.84
N GLN A 51 12.93 -12.21 3.12
CA GLN A 51 13.49 -13.32 2.35
C GLN A 51 13.02 -13.28 0.89
N GLN A 52 11.72 -13.06 0.65
CA GLN A 52 11.20 -12.94 -0.70
C GLN A 52 11.78 -11.75 -1.47
N LEU A 53 11.95 -10.61 -0.80
CA LEU A 53 12.63 -9.46 -1.40
C LEU A 53 14.07 -9.81 -1.81
N SER A 54 14.81 -10.50 -0.93
CA SER A 54 16.16 -10.99 -1.24
C SER A 54 16.16 -11.93 -2.45
N ASP A 55 15.24 -12.90 -2.48
CA ASP A 55 15.12 -13.87 -3.56
C ASP A 55 14.78 -13.23 -4.92
N ILE A 56 13.92 -12.19 -4.91
CA ILE A 56 13.58 -11.41 -6.10
C ILE A 56 14.79 -10.59 -6.59
N VAL A 57 15.49 -9.94 -5.66
CA VAL A 57 16.70 -9.15 -5.97
C VAL A 57 17.81 -10.03 -6.54
N GLU A 58 18.03 -11.23 -5.98
CA GLU A 58 19.03 -12.19 -6.45
C GLU A 58 18.80 -12.62 -7.91
N GLN A 59 17.55 -12.68 -8.35
CA GLN A 59 17.22 -13.05 -9.73
C GLN A 59 17.72 -12.03 -10.77
N HIS A 60 17.94 -10.77 -10.40
CA HIS A 60 18.34 -9.68 -11.30
C HIS A 60 17.46 -9.54 -12.57
N ARG A 61 16.18 -9.91 -12.45
CA ARG A 61 15.23 -9.96 -13.57
C ARG A 61 14.26 -8.79 -13.59
N PHE A 62 14.04 -8.16 -12.43
CA PHE A 62 12.99 -7.17 -12.21
C PHE A 62 13.59 -5.79 -11.97
N ASP A 63 12.92 -4.79 -12.51
CA ASP A 63 13.30 -3.39 -12.36
C ASP A 63 12.55 -2.75 -11.16
N TYR A 64 11.36 -3.28 -10.84
CA TYR A 64 10.48 -2.73 -9.82
C TYR A 64 9.69 -3.84 -9.11
N ILE A 65 9.48 -3.69 -7.81
CA ILE A 65 8.70 -4.61 -6.98
C ILE A 65 7.47 -3.87 -6.46
N VAL A 66 6.29 -4.43 -6.72
CA VAL A 66 5.02 -3.95 -6.17
C VAL A 66 4.59 -4.89 -5.06
N ILE A 67 4.29 -4.35 -3.89
CA ILE A 67 3.80 -5.12 -2.75
C ILE A 67 2.37 -4.69 -2.48
N GLU A 68 1.42 -5.59 -2.64
CA GLU A 68 0.05 -5.41 -2.21
C GLU A 68 -0.09 -5.88 -0.76
N ALA A 69 -0.34 -4.94 0.14
CA ALA A 69 -0.61 -5.25 1.53
C ALA A 69 -2.11 -5.47 1.76
N SER A 70 -2.45 -6.25 2.76
CA SER A 70 -3.86 -6.41 3.18
C SER A 70 -4.49 -5.06 3.54
N GLY A 71 -5.77 -4.88 3.23
CA GLY A 71 -6.53 -3.68 3.61
C GLY A 71 -6.62 -3.44 5.12
N ILE A 72 -6.27 -4.44 5.94
CA ILE A 72 -6.19 -4.34 7.41
C ILE A 72 -4.75 -4.29 7.93
N CYS A 73 -3.79 -3.95 7.08
CA CYS A 73 -2.37 -3.93 7.43
C CYS A 73 -1.91 -2.52 7.83
N GLU A 74 -1.11 -2.44 8.89
CA GLU A 74 -0.38 -1.23 9.25
C GLU A 74 0.82 -1.06 8.31
N PRO A 75 0.94 0.04 7.55
CA PRO A 75 2.01 0.20 6.57
C PRO A 75 3.39 0.44 7.20
N ALA A 76 3.45 1.05 8.38
CA ALA A 76 4.69 1.42 9.03
C ALA A 76 5.62 0.22 9.35
N PRO A 77 5.15 -0.90 9.93
CA PRO A 77 5.99 -2.07 10.19
C PRO A 77 6.56 -2.70 8.92
N ILE A 78 5.81 -2.66 7.80
CA ILE A 78 6.28 -3.16 6.51
C ILE A 78 7.40 -2.27 5.99
N ALA A 79 7.18 -0.96 5.95
CA ALA A 79 8.17 0.01 5.50
C ALA A 79 9.47 -0.06 6.33
N GLN A 80 9.35 -0.21 7.66
CA GLN A 80 10.50 -0.43 8.55
C GLN A 80 11.26 -1.71 8.20
N SER A 81 10.55 -2.80 7.94
CA SER A 81 11.18 -4.08 7.61
C SER A 81 11.95 -3.98 6.29
N ILE A 82 11.37 -3.37 5.25
CA ILE A 82 12.02 -3.16 3.96
C ILE A 82 13.24 -2.25 4.09
N THR A 83 13.18 -1.21 4.91
CA THR A 83 14.26 -0.24 5.04
C THR A 83 15.40 -0.77 5.90
N ALA A 84 15.11 -1.53 6.95
CA ALA A 84 16.07 -1.96 7.96
C ALA A 84 16.77 -3.29 7.63
N TYR A 85 16.17 -4.15 6.76
CA TYR A 85 16.71 -5.49 6.54
C TYR A 85 18.16 -5.52 6.04
N PRO A 86 18.65 -4.60 5.20
CA PRO A 86 20.03 -4.65 4.76
C PRO A 86 21.04 -4.51 5.90
N SER A 87 20.66 -3.75 6.94
CA SER A 87 21.50 -3.55 8.14
C SER A 87 21.32 -4.66 9.16
N LEU A 88 20.09 -5.18 9.33
CA LEU A 88 19.78 -6.21 10.31
C LEU A 88 20.17 -7.61 9.84
N TYR A 89 20.07 -7.87 8.54
CA TYR A 89 20.32 -9.16 7.90
C TYR A 89 21.24 -9.01 6.69
N PRO A 90 22.54 -8.64 6.89
CA PRO A 90 23.47 -8.39 5.78
C PRO A 90 23.61 -9.58 4.81
N GLN A 91 23.41 -10.80 5.32
CA GLN A 91 23.43 -12.03 4.49
C GLN A 91 22.33 -12.07 3.44
N LEU A 92 21.20 -11.36 3.63
CA LEU A 92 20.11 -11.25 2.68
C LEU A 92 20.27 -10.08 1.69
N ALA A 93 21.33 -9.28 1.86
CA ALA A 93 21.64 -8.12 1.04
C ALA A 93 22.86 -8.30 0.14
N VAL A 94 23.44 -9.52 0.08
CA VAL A 94 24.67 -9.81 -0.67
C VAL A 94 24.53 -9.62 -2.19
N HIS A 95 23.32 -9.81 -2.72
CA HIS A 95 23.01 -9.65 -4.15
C HIS A 95 22.44 -8.27 -4.48
N GLY A 96 22.37 -7.38 -3.52
CA GLY A 96 21.78 -6.05 -3.63
C GLY A 96 20.60 -5.87 -2.68
N THR A 97 19.96 -4.71 -2.76
CA THR A 97 18.83 -4.34 -1.89
C THR A 97 17.70 -3.69 -2.69
N ALA A 98 16.48 -3.94 -2.29
CA ALA A 98 15.33 -3.16 -2.75
C ALA A 98 15.22 -1.87 -1.92
N ARG A 99 14.92 -0.75 -2.58
CA ARG A 99 14.65 0.53 -1.94
C ARG A 99 13.15 0.82 -2.00
N LEU A 100 12.55 1.17 -0.88
CA LEU A 100 11.18 1.62 -0.86
C LEU A 100 11.07 2.97 -1.58
N ASP A 101 10.28 3.02 -2.65
CA ASP A 101 10.11 4.19 -3.50
C ASP A 101 9.00 5.11 -2.99
N SER A 102 7.83 4.53 -2.75
CA SER A 102 6.65 5.22 -2.20
C SER A 102 5.70 4.24 -1.53
N VAL A 103 4.84 4.78 -0.68
CA VAL A 103 3.67 4.10 -0.13
C VAL A 103 2.43 4.74 -0.77
N VAL A 104 1.67 3.93 -1.47
CA VAL A 104 0.45 4.36 -2.19
C VAL A 104 -0.76 3.78 -1.46
N THR A 105 -1.70 4.65 -1.08
CA THR A 105 -2.97 4.23 -0.48
C THR A 105 -4.10 4.43 -1.49
N VAL A 106 -4.87 3.39 -1.73
CA VAL A 106 -6.08 3.46 -2.57
C VAL A 106 -7.28 3.76 -1.67
N VAL A 107 -7.96 4.86 -1.97
CA VAL A 107 -9.13 5.35 -1.22
C VAL A 107 -10.36 5.32 -2.11
N ASP A 108 -11.44 4.71 -1.64
CA ASP A 108 -12.73 4.66 -2.32
C ASP A 108 -13.54 5.93 -2.01
N ALA A 109 -13.71 6.80 -3.02
CA ALA A 109 -14.42 8.08 -2.86
C ALA A 109 -15.89 7.86 -2.51
N LEU A 110 -16.53 6.83 -3.10
CA LEU A 110 -17.93 6.52 -2.85
C LEU A 110 -18.15 6.10 -1.40
N ARG A 111 -17.28 5.25 -0.88
CA ARG A 111 -17.33 4.81 0.53
C ARG A 111 -17.13 5.97 1.50
N LEU A 112 -16.13 6.82 1.26
CA LEU A 112 -15.90 7.98 2.12
C LEU A 112 -17.08 8.97 2.10
N ARG A 113 -17.71 9.18 0.92
CA ARG A 113 -18.92 9.98 0.83
C ARG A 113 -20.01 9.45 1.77
N ASP A 114 -20.26 8.15 1.72
CA ASP A 114 -21.33 7.53 2.52
C ASP A 114 -21.03 7.62 4.01
N GLU A 115 -19.82 7.35 4.43
CA GLU A 115 -19.36 7.48 5.82
C GLU A 115 -19.50 8.93 6.36
N PHE A 116 -19.22 9.95 5.51
CA PHE A 116 -19.33 11.35 5.91
C PHE A 116 -20.74 11.94 5.76
N SER A 117 -21.64 11.36 4.95
CA SER A 117 -22.99 11.87 4.74
C SER A 117 -23.97 11.40 5.80
N GLU A 118 -23.74 10.27 6.43
CA GLU A 118 -24.61 9.75 7.49
C GLU A 118 -24.47 10.50 8.83
N GLY A 119 -23.59 11.51 8.90
CA GLY A 119 -23.37 12.29 10.12
C GLY A 119 -22.90 11.43 11.30
N ASN A 120 -22.46 10.23 11.02
CA ASN A 120 -21.84 9.37 12.00
C ASN A 120 -20.52 10.03 12.40
N ASP A 121 -20.62 10.74 13.51
CA ASP A 121 -19.48 11.18 14.27
C ASP A 121 -18.55 9.96 14.40
N LEU A 122 -17.31 10.09 14.03
CA LEU A 122 -16.25 9.08 14.29
C LEU A 122 -16.15 8.71 15.79
N THR A 123 -17.08 9.25 16.59
CA THR A 123 -17.20 9.11 18.04
C THR A 123 -18.29 8.15 18.50
N GLN A 124 -19.09 7.51 17.61
CA GLN A 124 -20.07 6.51 18.03
C GLN A 124 -19.43 5.13 18.20
N LYS A 125 -19.33 4.77 19.45
CA LYS A 125 -18.73 3.56 20.04
C LYS A 125 -19.39 2.25 19.56
N HIS A 126 -18.81 1.63 18.54
CA HIS A 126 -18.82 0.18 18.37
C HIS A 126 -17.37 -0.29 18.32
N ILE A 127 -16.96 -1.07 19.32
CA ILE A 127 -15.55 -1.45 19.60
C ILE A 127 -14.83 -2.11 18.40
N GLY A 128 -15.55 -2.57 17.38
CA GLY A 128 -14.95 -3.13 16.16
C GLY A 128 -14.81 -2.14 15.00
N GLU A 129 -15.59 -1.06 15.00
CA GLU A 129 -15.55 -0.05 13.94
C GLU A 129 -14.49 1.04 14.22
N GLU A 130 -14.23 1.33 15.50
CA GLU A 130 -13.15 2.26 15.90
C GLU A 130 -11.77 1.73 15.49
N ASP A 131 -11.52 0.43 15.61
CA ASP A 131 -10.25 -0.18 15.21
C ASP A 131 -10.03 -0.09 13.70
N LEU A 132 -11.08 -0.30 12.90
CA LEU A 132 -11.00 -0.22 11.44
C LEU A 132 -10.86 1.24 10.96
N ALA A 133 -11.58 2.17 11.56
CA ALA A 133 -11.46 3.59 11.24
C ALA A 133 -10.07 4.13 11.56
N ASN A 134 -9.51 3.77 12.71
CA ASN A 134 -8.15 4.13 13.09
C ASN A 134 -7.12 3.57 12.11
N LEU A 135 -7.32 2.34 11.64
CA LEU A 135 -6.43 1.71 10.67
C LEU A 135 -6.45 2.44 9.31
N VAL A 136 -7.63 2.80 8.83
CA VAL A 136 -7.77 3.60 7.59
C VAL A 136 -7.08 4.95 7.73
N ILE A 137 -7.25 5.62 8.87
CA ILE A 137 -6.55 6.87 9.17
C ILE A 137 -5.03 6.66 9.13
N GLN A 138 -4.51 5.64 9.79
CA GLN A 138 -3.08 5.32 9.79
C GLN A 138 -2.55 5.05 8.37
N GLN A 139 -3.30 4.33 7.53
CA GLN A 139 -2.92 4.08 6.14
C GLN A 139 -2.84 5.37 5.32
N VAL A 140 -3.75 6.32 5.56
CA VAL A 140 -3.73 7.62 4.90
C VAL A 140 -2.59 8.49 5.43
N GLU A 141 -2.42 8.57 6.75
CA GLU A 141 -1.36 9.38 7.37
C GLU A 141 0.06 8.94 6.99
N PHE A 142 0.26 7.64 6.75
CA PHE A 142 1.57 7.08 6.43
C PHE A 142 1.92 7.12 4.95
N CYS A 143 0.97 7.33 4.05
CA CYS A 143 1.22 7.26 2.61
C CYS A 143 1.96 8.49 2.05
N ASN A 144 2.60 8.28 0.90
CA ASN A 144 3.18 9.35 0.08
C ASN A 144 2.23 9.81 -1.01
N MET A 145 1.35 8.92 -1.45
CA MET A 145 0.39 9.14 -2.53
C MET A 145 -0.96 8.52 -2.19
N ILE A 146 -2.02 9.18 -2.63
CA ILE A 146 -3.40 8.71 -2.49
C ILE A 146 -4.00 8.58 -3.88
N LEU A 147 -4.42 7.38 -4.25
CA LEU A 147 -5.26 7.15 -5.41
C LEU A 147 -6.72 7.24 -4.95
N LEU A 148 -7.36 8.39 -5.20
CA LEU A 148 -8.76 8.59 -4.88
C LEU A 148 -9.60 8.01 -6.01
N ASN A 149 -9.94 6.73 -5.83
CA ASN A 149 -10.63 5.90 -6.81
C ASN A 149 -12.15 6.06 -6.76
N LYS A 150 -12.83 5.67 -7.83
CA LYS A 150 -14.27 5.88 -8.04
C LYS A 150 -14.67 7.35 -8.01
N ALA A 151 -13.81 8.21 -8.53
CA ALA A 151 -14.01 9.65 -8.51
C ALA A 151 -15.22 10.10 -9.33
N SER A 152 -15.59 9.35 -10.38
CA SER A 152 -16.79 9.59 -11.20
C SER A 152 -18.12 9.24 -10.51
N GLU A 153 -18.08 8.46 -9.43
CA GLU A 153 -19.26 8.01 -8.68
C GLU A 153 -19.76 9.04 -7.64
N VAL A 154 -19.05 10.14 -7.49
CA VAL A 154 -19.37 11.22 -6.53
C VAL A 154 -19.49 12.56 -7.27
N THR A 155 -20.26 13.50 -6.69
CA THR A 155 -20.37 14.85 -7.27
C THR A 155 -19.08 15.64 -7.10
N PRO A 156 -18.85 16.70 -7.91
CA PRO A 156 -17.69 17.56 -7.77
C PRO A 156 -17.57 18.19 -6.37
N GLU A 157 -18.67 18.53 -5.76
CA GLU A 157 -18.75 19.12 -4.40
C GLU A 157 -18.32 18.09 -3.33
N GLU A 158 -18.84 16.85 -3.44
CA GLU A 158 -18.46 15.74 -2.55
C GLU A 158 -16.96 15.41 -2.73
N LEU A 159 -16.49 15.33 -3.97
CA LEU A 159 -15.08 15.07 -4.27
C LEU A 159 -14.16 16.14 -3.68
N ALA A 160 -14.55 17.42 -3.78
CA ALA A 160 -13.80 18.52 -3.19
C ALA A 160 -13.74 18.41 -1.65
N ARG A 161 -14.86 18.03 -1.01
CA ARG A 161 -14.93 17.80 0.44
C ARG A 161 -14.03 16.64 0.86
N ILE A 162 -14.10 15.50 0.16
CA ILE A 162 -13.26 14.33 0.43
C ILE A 162 -11.76 14.70 0.32
N LYS A 163 -11.38 15.41 -0.74
CA LYS A 163 -10.00 15.89 -0.92
C LYS A 163 -9.55 16.79 0.23
N ALA A 164 -10.41 17.67 0.73
CA ALA A 164 -10.09 18.54 1.85
C ALA A 164 -9.79 17.72 3.11
N ILE A 165 -10.61 16.72 3.42
CA ILE A 165 -10.42 15.83 4.57
C ILE A 165 -9.11 15.04 4.44
N LEU A 166 -8.86 14.43 3.27
CA LEU A 166 -7.62 13.70 3.01
C LEU A 166 -6.40 14.61 3.14
N ARG A 167 -6.52 15.87 2.74
CA ARG A 167 -5.45 16.87 2.85
C ARG A 167 -5.18 17.29 4.30
N GLU A 168 -6.19 17.28 5.16
CA GLU A 168 -6.02 17.50 6.60
C GLU A 168 -5.31 16.32 7.28
N LEU A 169 -5.67 15.08 6.91
CA LEU A 169 -5.03 13.87 7.43
C LEU A 169 -3.59 13.73 6.93
N GLN A 170 -3.35 14.00 5.66
CA GLN A 170 -2.03 13.87 5.03
C GLN A 170 -1.72 15.09 4.14
N PRO A 171 -1.15 16.16 4.73
CA PRO A 171 -0.92 17.41 4.02
C PRO A 171 0.08 17.31 2.87
N LYS A 172 0.97 16.31 2.91
CA LYS A 172 2.10 16.19 1.97
C LYS A 172 1.85 15.19 0.85
N ALA A 173 0.91 14.25 1.01
CA ALA A 173 0.66 13.23 -0.01
C ALA A 173 0.13 13.85 -1.30
N GLU A 174 0.56 13.33 -2.43
CA GLU A 174 -0.06 13.63 -3.72
C GLU A 174 -1.40 12.90 -3.81
N ILE A 175 -2.48 13.61 -4.21
CA ILE A 175 -3.81 13.04 -4.39
C ILE A 175 -4.12 12.99 -5.87
N ILE A 176 -4.21 11.79 -6.41
CA ILE A 176 -4.57 11.53 -7.81
C ILE A 176 -5.99 10.95 -7.85
N THR A 177 -6.89 11.64 -8.54
CA THR A 177 -8.25 11.10 -8.78
C THR A 177 -8.26 10.17 -9.98
N CYS A 178 -8.94 9.04 -9.84
CA CYS A 178 -9.03 8.03 -10.88
C CYS A 178 -10.33 7.23 -10.77
N ASP A 179 -10.58 6.43 -11.79
CA ASP A 179 -11.58 5.38 -11.78
C ASP A 179 -10.90 4.08 -12.19
N PHE A 180 -11.27 2.96 -11.56
CA PHE A 180 -10.63 1.65 -11.74
C PHE A 180 -9.11 1.65 -11.51
N CYS A 181 -8.60 2.62 -10.75
CA CYS A 181 -7.16 2.87 -10.59
C CYS A 181 -6.41 3.05 -11.93
N ASP A 182 -7.11 3.47 -12.98
CA ASP A 182 -6.51 3.76 -14.28
C ASP A 182 -5.77 5.10 -14.22
N ILE A 183 -4.46 5.02 -14.15
CA ILE A 183 -3.56 6.17 -14.03
C ILE A 183 -2.30 5.94 -14.86
N ASP A 184 -1.66 7.02 -15.21
CA ASP A 184 -0.34 6.98 -15.82
C ASP A 184 0.70 6.46 -14.81
N LEU A 185 1.32 5.33 -15.12
CA LEU A 185 2.30 4.68 -14.26
C LEU A 185 3.54 5.54 -13.99
N GLU A 186 3.88 6.48 -14.87
CA GLU A 186 4.99 7.42 -14.65
C GLU A 186 4.77 8.30 -13.42
N LYS A 187 3.52 8.47 -12.98
CA LYS A 187 3.19 9.25 -11.79
C LYS A 187 3.48 8.53 -10.47
N ILE A 188 3.52 7.20 -10.50
CA ILE A 188 3.66 6.38 -9.28
C ILE A 188 4.97 5.60 -9.21
N LEU A 189 5.71 5.51 -10.32
CA LEU A 189 6.96 4.74 -10.39
C LEU A 189 8.19 5.66 -10.34
N ASN A 190 9.21 5.23 -9.61
CA ASN A 190 10.49 5.94 -9.44
C ASN A 190 10.30 7.37 -8.89
N THR A 191 9.35 7.54 -8.00
CA THR A 191 8.98 8.84 -7.43
C THR A 191 9.99 9.34 -6.41
N HIS A 192 10.71 8.43 -5.75
CA HIS A 192 11.63 8.75 -4.67
C HIS A 192 10.98 9.53 -3.50
N LEU A 193 9.68 9.32 -3.29
CA LEU A 193 8.92 10.06 -2.28
C LEU A 193 9.10 9.52 -0.88
N PHE A 194 9.43 8.23 -0.74
CA PHE A 194 9.58 7.64 0.59
C PHE A 194 10.89 8.06 1.25
N ASP A 195 10.78 8.57 2.47
CA ASP A 195 11.91 8.99 3.30
C ASP A 195 11.59 8.63 4.76
N MET A 196 12.29 7.61 5.26
CA MET A 196 12.07 7.09 6.61
C MET A 196 12.34 8.12 7.71
N GLU A 197 13.31 9.01 7.53
CA GLU A 197 13.62 10.06 8.50
C GLU A 197 12.48 11.08 8.59
N LYS A 198 11.90 11.44 7.46
CA LYS A 198 10.72 12.33 7.42
C LYS A 198 9.49 11.67 8.01
N VAL A 199 9.32 10.36 7.80
CA VAL A 199 8.22 9.60 8.39
C VAL A 199 8.38 9.56 9.91
N ALA A 200 9.56 9.21 10.41
CA ALA A 200 9.85 9.15 11.86
C ALA A 200 9.65 10.50 12.57
N THR A 201 9.93 11.61 11.88
CA THR A 201 9.78 12.96 12.45
C THR A 201 8.41 13.59 12.27
N SER A 202 7.62 13.11 11.30
CA SER A 202 6.26 13.61 11.05
C SER A 202 5.19 12.89 11.85
N ALA A 203 5.53 11.76 12.43
CA ALA A 203 4.59 10.95 13.15
C ALA A 203 4.32 11.57 14.54
N LYS A 204 3.08 11.92 14.80
CA LYS A 204 2.49 12.07 16.13
C LYS A 204 2.53 10.76 16.95
N TRP A 205 3.43 9.87 16.60
CA TRP A 205 3.64 8.52 17.12
C TRP A 205 4.57 8.48 18.33
N ILE A 206 5.08 9.64 18.75
CA ILE A 206 6.06 9.76 19.82
C ILE A 206 5.40 10.31 21.10
N GLU A 207 4.11 10.06 21.31
CA GLU A 207 3.47 10.27 22.62
C GLU A 207 3.00 8.96 23.22
#